data_ecd122e5e342e9417ab3af6032415cb7
#
_entry.id   ecd122e5e342e9417ab3af6032415cb7
#
_cell.length_a   1.000
_cell.length_b   1.000
_cell.length_c   1.000
_cell.angle_alpha   90.00
_cell.angle_beta   90.00
_cell.angle_gamma   90.00
#
_symmetry.space_group_name_H-M   'P 1'
#
loop_
_entity.id
_entity.type
_entity.pdbx_description
1 polymer ?
#
loop_
_entity_poly.entity_id
_entity_poly.type
_entity_poly.pdbx_seq_one_letter_code
_entity_poly.pdbx_strand_id
1 'polypeptide(L)'
;KLGNPKPFLSVAWDTDDIPDPVCINPNLKGQDIDWRRVEKNVFKLQRFIYKASSRGEIRKMRKYQRLLRKSYYARLLAVRRVTQDNQGKKTAGVDGIKNLPPMQGLNLVYLLKSPYFKASSTRRVWIPKPGKDEKRLLGYSTIYDRALQALVKLGLEPEWEARFEPNSYGFRPGRSTQDAIQVIFTSVVYKPKYVLSADISECFDRINHDALLRKIGQTPYRGLIKQWLKSGVFNKKQFSSLVEDTPHEGVILPLLVNIALHGMEERLMAFAKNFDMKDKKGRQIGQRDQICSLSFIRYADDFVILHEDIKVVLQAKALIQEWLNQVGLELKPEKTKISHTLEECEGSQPGFDFLGLTIRQGQVKSAKQGFKTLIKPSSRSVKTHYRKMADICNSHKTAPTKVLIARLNLLIRGWANYFSTVVSKEIFKKIDDLLWKRLWRWASRRHSNKSATWIKEKYFSKVKKTRNWEFNDGEYILNLHNDVPIERHIKVKGNKSPYDGDWTYWSNRIGKYLGVRKEVTTLLKGQENKCAFCGLTFGPTDLMEIDHIKPRSKGGDNTLKNK
;
A
#
# COMPACT_ATOMS: atom_id res chain seq x y z
N LYS A 1 -25.51 -40.75 -13.01
CA LYS A 1 -25.55 -40.36 -11.57
C LYS A 1 -24.14 -39.99 -11.19
N LEU A 2 -23.85 -38.69 -11.28
CA LEU A 2 -22.58 -38.09 -10.83
C LEU A 2 -22.70 -37.90 -9.32
N GLY A 3 -21.88 -38.63 -8.58
CA GLY A 3 -21.78 -38.54 -7.13
C GLY A 3 -21.33 -37.16 -6.68
N ASN A 4 -22.03 -36.60 -5.71
CA ASN A 4 -21.65 -35.38 -5.03
C ASN A 4 -20.20 -35.47 -4.53
N PRO A 5 -19.35 -34.47 -4.76
CA PRO A 5 -18.03 -34.45 -4.16
C PRO A 5 -18.19 -34.32 -2.64
N LYS A 6 -17.71 -35.30 -1.92
CA LYS A 6 -17.64 -35.27 -0.46
C LYS A 6 -16.91 -34.01 -0.01
N PRO A 7 -17.39 -33.30 1.02
CA PRO A 7 -16.71 -32.13 1.53
C PRO A 7 -15.32 -32.53 2.04
N PHE A 8 -14.30 -31.79 1.65
CA PHE A 8 -12.89 -31.99 1.96
C PHE A 8 -12.53 -31.90 3.47
N LEU A 9 -13.54 -31.82 4.32
CA LEU A 9 -13.42 -31.88 5.79
C LEU A 9 -13.41 -33.31 6.37
N SER A 10 -13.47 -34.34 5.51
CA SER A 10 -13.37 -35.72 5.95
C SER A 10 -11.96 -36.32 5.77
N VAL A 11 -10.91 -35.51 5.78
CA VAL A 11 -9.67 -36.01 6.36
C VAL A 11 -9.99 -36.08 7.84
N ALA A 12 -10.44 -37.25 8.28
CA ALA A 12 -10.54 -37.59 9.68
C ALA A 12 -9.21 -37.18 10.30
N TRP A 13 -9.26 -36.18 11.13
CA TRP A 13 -8.16 -35.81 11.98
C TRP A 13 -8.03 -37.01 12.93
N ASP A 14 -7.09 -37.87 12.68
CA ASP A 14 -6.66 -38.84 13.67
C ASP A 14 -6.25 -38.02 14.88
N THR A 15 -7.11 -38.04 15.88
CA THR A 15 -6.91 -37.31 17.15
C THR A 15 -5.71 -37.86 17.91
N ASP A 16 -5.14 -38.98 17.47
CA ASP A 16 -4.03 -39.68 18.12
C ASP A 16 -2.64 -39.16 17.67
N ASP A 17 -2.55 -38.41 16.57
CA ASP A 17 -1.31 -37.76 16.09
C ASP A 17 -1.15 -36.29 16.53
N ILE A 18 -2.01 -35.79 17.41
CA ILE A 18 -1.81 -34.50 18.05
C ILE A 18 -0.81 -34.73 19.19
N PRO A 19 0.47 -34.30 19.06
CA PRO A 19 1.38 -34.39 20.18
C PRO A 19 0.76 -33.62 21.34
N ASP A 20 0.74 -34.26 22.51
CA ASP A 20 0.19 -33.78 23.76
C ASP A 20 0.31 -32.25 23.90
N PRO A 21 -0.74 -31.55 24.29
CA PRO A 21 -0.76 -30.09 24.43
C PRO A 21 0.02 -29.63 25.68
N VAL A 22 1.19 -30.19 25.93
CA VAL A 22 2.02 -29.92 27.14
C VAL A 22 2.46 -28.47 27.30
N CYS A 23 2.17 -27.58 26.36
CA CYS A 23 2.52 -26.18 26.46
C CYS A 23 1.40 -25.19 26.14
N ILE A 24 0.16 -25.62 26.05
CA ILE A 24 -0.96 -24.69 25.99
C ILE A 24 -1.68 -24.78 27.33
N ASN A 25 -1.59 -23.71 28.10
CA ASN A 25 -2.59 -23.48 29.12
C ASN A 25 -3.95 -23.49 28.38
N PRO A 26 -4.85 -24.47 28.60
CA PRO A 26 -6.14 -24.55 27.92
C PRO A 26 -7.04 -23.34 28.21
N ASN A 27 -6.64 -22.48 29.13
CA ASN A 27 -7.24 -21.20 29.47
C ASN A 27 -6.65 -20.01 28.71
N LEU A 28 -5.72 -20.19 27.76
CA LEU A 28 -5.24 -19.11 26.89
C LEU A 28 -6.37 -18.65 25.95
N LYS A 29 -7.24 -17.78 26.49
CA LYS A 29 -8.09 -16.93 25.67
C LYS A 29 -7.14 -16.07 24.85
N GLY A 30 -7.43 -15.79 23.56
CA GLY A 30 -6.56 -15.00 22.70
C GLY A 30 -6.21 -13.60 23.22
N GLN A 31 -6.76 -13.19 24.37
CA GLN A 31 -6.47 -11.98 25.13
C GLN A 31 -5.16 -12.06 25.94
N ASP A 32 -4.62 -13.26 26.22
CA ASP A 32 -3.45 -13.46 27.09
C ASP A 32 -2.12 -13.49 26.33
N ILE A 33 -2.15 -13.32 24.98
CA ILE A 33 -0.93 -13.33 24.17
C ILE A 33 -0.25 -11.97 24.22
N ASP A 34 0.97 -11.93 24.75
CA ASP A 34 1.83 -10.75 24.67
C ASP A 34 2.31 -10.53 23.22
N TRP A 35 1.49 -9.83 22.45
CA TRP A 35 1.77 -9.52 21.05
C TRP A 35 3.04 -8.68 20.88
N ARG A 36 3.41 -7.84 21.85
CA ARG A 36 4.65 -7.07 21.80
C ARG A 36 5.88 -7.97 21.84
N ARG A 37 5.85 -8.98 22.70
CA ARG A 37 6.90 -10.01 22.76
C ARG A 37 6.97 -10.81 21.46
N VAL A 38 5.82 -11.17 20.88
CA VAL A 38 5.72 -11.88 19.60
C VAL A 38 6.38 -11.05 18.49
N GLU A 39 5.97 -9.81 18.32
CA GLU A 39 6.48 -8.89 17.29
C GLU A 39 7.98 -8.63 17.46
N LYS A 40 8.45 -8.37 18.68
CA LYS A 40 9.86 -8.16 18.98
C LYS A 40 10.74 -9.35 18.58
N ASN A 41 10.32 -10.58 18.91
CA ASN A 41 11.10 -11.77 18.56
C ASN A 41 11.14 -12.03 17.05
N VAL A 42 10.02 -11.87 16.35
CA VAL A 42 9.97 -11.99 14.89
C VAL A 42 10.84 -10.92 14.24
N PHE A 43 10.70 -9.67 14.66
CA PHE A 43 11.45 -8.56 14.11
C PHE A 43 12.97 -8.71 14.32
N LYS A 44 13.41 -9.24 15.45
CA LYS A 44 14.83 -9.56 15.70
C LYS A 44 15.38 -10.50 14.63
N LEU A 45 14.65 -11.56 14.30
CA LEU A 45 15.05 -12.49 13.23
C LEU A 45 15.03 -11.82 11.85
N GLN A 46 14.05 -11.00 11.56
CA GLN A 46 13.96 -10.24 10.31
C GLN A 46 15.16 -9.30 10.12
N ARG A 47 15.59 -8.61 11.17
CA ARG A 47 16.82 -7.79 11.14
C ARG A 47 18.07 -8.61 10.87
N PHE A 48 18.18 -9.81 11.46
CA PHE A 48 19.32 -10.69 11.20
C PHE A 48 19.33 -11.18 9.74
N ILE A 49 18.16 -11.50 9.17
CA ILE A 49 18.04 -11.86 7.76
C ILE A 49 18.45 -10.69 6.87
N TYR A 50 17.93 -9.49 7.10
CA TYR A 50 18.28 -8.26 6.37
C TYR A 50 19.80 -8.01 6.43
N LYS A 51 20.38 -8.00 7.63
CA LYS A 51 21.81 -7.74 7.83
C LYS A 51 22.71 -8.79 7.17
N ALA A 52 22.31 -10.07 7.22
CA ALA A 52 23.04 -11.12 6.53
C ALA A 52 22.90 -11.00 4.99
N SER A 53 21.72 -10.61 4.49
CA SER A 53 21.50 -10.36 3.06
C SER A 53 22.33 -9.18 2.55
N SER A 54 22.33 -8.05 3.28
CA SER A 54 23.10 -6.86 2.89
C SER A 54 24.62 -7.06 2.88
N ARG A 55 25.11 -8.08 3.62
CA ARG A 55 26.52 -8.47 3.67
C ARG A 55 26.89 -9.62 2.74
N GLY A 56 25.93 -10.17 2.00
CA GLY A 56 26.17 -11.35 1.15
C GLY A 56 26.38 -12.66 1.93
N GLU A 57 26.10 -12.70 3.25
CA GLU A 57 26.28 -13.88 4.12
C GLU A 57 25.17 -14.91 3.92
N ILE A 58 25.11 -15.54 2.73
CA ILE A 58 23.99 -16.40 2.30
C ILE A 58 23.71 -17.54 3.30
N ARG A 59 24.75 -18.23 3.80
CA ARG A 59 24.57 -19.36 4.74
C ARG A 59 23.91 -18.92 6.03
N LYS A 60 24.33 -17.79 6.62
CA LYS A 60 23.71 -17.22 7.83
C LYS A 60 22.28 -16.77 7.58
N MET A 61 22.04 -16.09 6.47
CA MET A 61 20.71 -15.65 6.05
C MET A 61 19.75 -16.85 5.96
N ARG A 62 20.12 -17.93 5.27
CA ARG A 62 19.32 -19.15 5.16
C ARG A 62 19.09 -19.83 6.52
N LYS A 63 20.06 -19.79 7.44
CA LYS A 63 19.93 -20.26 8.82
C LYS A 63 18.82 -19.46 9.55
N TYR A 64 18.86 -18.13 9.49
CA TYR A 64 17.85 -17.30 10.15
C TYR A 64 16.46 -17.47 9.53
N GLN A 65 16.35 -17.65 8.21
CA GLN A 65 15.07 -17.95 7.56
C GLN A 65 14.47 -19.27 8.04
N ARG A 66 15.27 -20.33 8.18
CA ARG A 66 14.81 -21.61 8.75
C ARG A 66 14.38 -21.46 10.20
N LEU A 67 15.13 -20.69 11.01
CA LEU A 67 14.76 -20.40 12.40
C LEU A 67 13.43 -19.63 12.46
N LEU A 68 13.22 -18.62 11.60
CA LEU A 68 11.98 -17.87 11.55
C LEU A 68 10.80 -18.78 11.17
N ARG A 69 10.94 -19.64 10.15
CA ARG A 69 9.89 -20.60 9.76
C ARG A 69 9.49 -21.52 10.92
N LYS A 70 10.46 -21.98 11.72
CA LYS A 70 10.22 -22.84 12.88
C LYS A 70 9.72 -22.08 14.12
N SER A 71 9.83 -20.75 14.14
CA SER A 71 9.47 -19.94 15.30
C SER A 71 7.97 -19.96 15.56
N TYR A 72 7.59 -20.28 16.79
CA TYR A 72 6.21 -20.18 17.26
C TYR A 72 5.66 -18.76 17.13
N TYR A 73 6.45 -17.74 17.49
CA TYR A 73 6.07 -16.34 17.39
C TYR A 73 5.82 -15.91 15.94
N ALA A 74 6.61 -16.37 14.98
CA ALA A 74 6.40 -16.05 13.58
C ALA A 74 5.11 -16.66 13.03
N ARG A 75 4.76 -17.88 13.44
CA ARG A 75 3.49 -18.52 13.08
C ARG A 75 2.30 -17.80 13.71
N LEU A 76 2.38 -17.43 14.98
CA LEU A 76 1.36 -16.61 15.66
C LEU A 76 1.11 -15.30 14.91
N LEU A 77 2.17 -14.57 14.58
CA LEU A 77 2.06 -13.29 13.87
C LEU A 77 1.47 -13.46 12.47
N ALA A 78 1.88 -14.52 11.75
CA ALA A 78 1.35 -14.82 10.42
C ALA A 78 -0.16 -15.10 10.46
N VAL A 79 -0.61 -15.92 11.42
CA VAL A 79 -2.03 -16.23 11.61
C VAL A 79 -2.82 -14.97 11.98
N ARG A 80 -2.35 -14.16 12.94
CA ARG A 80 -3.00 -12.90 13.33
C ARG A 80 -3.19 -11.97 12.13
N ARG A 81 -2.14 -11.77 11.33
CA ARG A 81 -2.20 -10.90 10.15
C ARG A 81 -3.31 -11.30 9.18
N VAL A 82 -3.56 -12.60 9.02
CA VAL A 82 -4.55 -13.10 8.09
C VAL A 82 -5.96 -13.14 8.70
N THR A 83 -6.08 -13.52 9.97
CA THR A 83 -7.38 -13.77 10.61
C THR A 83 -7.95 -12.54 11.32
N GLN A 84 -7.10 -11.59 11.71
CA GLN A 84 -7.52 -10.41 12.48
C GLN A 84 -7.25 -9.09 11.75
N ASP A 85 -6.03 -8.86 11.28
CA ASP A 85 -5.61 -7.56 10.76
C ASP A 85 -6.09 -7.33 9.32
N ASN A 86 -6.19 -8.38 8.50
CA ASN A 86 -6.53 -8.26 7.08
C ASN A 86 -8.05 -8.25 6.86
N GLN A 87 -8.53 -7.33 6.00
CA GLN A 87 -9.93 -7.27 5.55
C GLN A 87 -10.35 -8.55 4.79
N GLY A 88 -9.42 -9.24 4.13
CA GLY A 88 -9.64 -10.50 3.43
C GLY A 88 -10.11 -11.67 4.32
N LYS A 89 -10.07 -11.53 5.65
CA LYS A 89 -10.63 -12.52 6.60
C LYS A 89 -12.12 -12.83 6.36
N LYS A 90 -12.86 -11.91 5.75
CA LYS A 90 -14.29 -12.06 5.44
C LYS A 90 -14.56 -12.87 4.17
N THR A 91 -13.52 -13.18 3.38
CA THR A 91 -13.65 -13.88 2.09
C THR A 91 -13.10 -15.29 2.21
N ALA A 92 -13.96 -16.28 1.95
CA ALA A 92 -13.59 -17.69 1.98
C ALA A 92 -12.80 -18.11 0.74
N GLY A 93 -11.85 -19.03 0.92
CA GLY A 93 -11.23 -19.80 -0.16
C GLY A 93 -12.16 -20.88 -0.72
N VAL A 94 -11.58 -21.92 -1.35
CA VAL A 94 -12.31 -23.10 -1.83
C VAL A 94 -12.87 -23.95 -0.68
N ASP A 95 -12.28 -23.82 0.50
CA ASP A 95 -12.67 -24.50 1.75
C ASP A 95 -13.93 -23.91 2.40
N GLY A 96 -14.45 -22.78 1.89
CA GLY A 96 -15.60 -22.09 2.46
C GLY A 96 -15.33 -21.39 3.80
N ILE A 97 -14.11 -21.52 4.37
CA ILE A 97 -13.78 -21.01 5.70
C ILE A 97 -13.52 -19.50 5.66
N LYS A 98 -14.17 -18.77 6.57
CA LYS A 98 -14.01 -17.31 6.79
C LYS A 98 -14.15 -17.00 8.29
N ASN A 99 -13.59 -15.85 8.70
CA ASN A 99 -13.71 -15.35 10.08
C ASN A 99 -13.36 -16.41 11.15
N LEU A 100 -12.16 -16.97 11.08
CA LEU A 100 -11.71 -17.99 12.04
C LEU A 100 -11.81 -17.48 13.49
N PRO A 101 -12.52 -18.20 14.38
CA PRO A 101 -12.52 -17.91 15.81
C PRO A 101 -11.11 -18.01 16.41
N PRO A 102 -10.82 -17.32 17.54
CA PRO A 102 -9.50 -17.31 18.15
C PRO A 102 -8.90 -18.69 18.42
N MET A 103 -9.69 -19.64 18.93
CA MET A 103 -9.24 -21.01 19.20
C MET A 103 -8.82 -21.75 17.92
N GLN A 104 -9.61 -21.64 16.85
CA GLN A 104 -9.25 -22.23 15.57
C GLN A 104 -8.02 -21.54 14.96
N GLY A 105 -7.81 -20.24 15.26
CA GLY A 105 -6.59 -19.53 14.92
C GLY A 105 -5.36 -20.12 15.60
N LEU A 106 -5.46 -20.54 16.86
CA LEU A 106 -4.37 -21.22 17.57
C LEU A 106 -4.09 -22.61 16.97
N ASN A 107 -5.12 -23.39 16.63
CA ASN A 107 -4.95 -24.65 15.92
C ASN A 107 -4.21 -24.46 14.59
N LEU A 108 -4.54 -23.39 13.85
CA LEU A 108 -3.83 -23.05 12.61
C LEU A 108 -2.33 -22.79 12.84
N VAL A 109 -1.93 -22.19 13.98
CA VAL A 109 -0.51 -21.98 14.34
C VAL A 109 0.23 -23.32 14.47
N TYR A 110 -0.42 -24.37 14.98
CA TYR A 110 0.19 -25.71 15.05
C TYR A 110 0.28 -26.36 13.69
N LEU A 111 -0.77 -26.26 12.89
CA LEU A 111 -0.78 -26.81 11.53
C LEU A 111 0.34 -26.24 10.66
N LEU A 112 0.69 -24.97 10.83
CA LEU A 112 1.81 -24.35 10.13
C LEU A 112 3.20 -24.93 10.51
N LYS A 113 3.30 -25.78 11.53
CA LYS A 113 4.52 -26.51 11.89
C LYS A 113 4.81 -27.66 10.92
N SER A 114 3.76 -28.23 10.30
CA SER A 114 3.89 -29.40 9.42
C SER A 114 4.90 -29.14 8.28
N PRO A 115 5.81 -30.09 8.03
CA PRO A 115 6.69 -30.04 6.87
C PRO A 115 5.94 -30.38 5.58
N TYR A 116 4.84 -31.12 5.69
CA TYR A 116 4.02 -31.57 4.57
C TYR A 116 3.01 -30.50 4.20
N PHE A 117 3.16 -29.95 3.02
CA PHE A 117 2.28 -28.94 2.48
C PHE A 117 1.96 -29.25 1.02
N LYS A 118 0.67 -29.18 0.70
CA LYS A 118 0.16 -29.20 -0.67
C LYS A 118 -0.68 -27.95 -0.87
N ALA A 119 -0.29 -27.10 -1.82
CA ALA A 119 -1.03 -25.89 -2.14
C ALA A 119 -2.45 -26.22 -2.61
N SER A 120 -3.43 -25.55 -2.04
CA SER A 120 -4.84 -25.69 -2.45
C SER A 120 -5.10 -24.85 -3.70
N SER A 121 -6.09 -25.24 -4.51
CA SER A 121 -6.57 -24.43 -5.61
C SER A 121 -7.21 -23.13 -5.09
N THR A 122 -7.22 -22.07 -5.91
CA THR A 122 -7.85 -20.80 -5.52
C THR A 122 -9.30 -20.73 -5.98
N ARG A 123 -10.15 -20.19 -5.13
CA ARG A 123 -11.52 -19.85 -5.49
C ARG A 123 -11.53 -18.59 -6.35
N ARG A 124 -12.05 -18.66 -7.56
CA ARG A 124 -12.14 -17.53 -8.49
C ARG A 124 -13.46 -16.80 -8.35
N VAL A 125 -13.42 -15.47 -8.31
CA VAL A 125 -14.59 -14.60 -8.22
C VAL A 125 -14.43 -13.43 -9.17
N TRP A 126 -15.47 -13.15 -9.97
CA TRP A 126 -15.52 -12.01 -10.86
C TRP A 126 -16.00 -10.78 -10.10
N ILE A 127 -15.22 -9.71 -10.10
CA ILE A 127 -15.59 -8.43 -9.47
C ILE A 127 -15.66 -7.35 -10.55
N PRO A 128 -16.75 -6.55 -10.60
CA PRO A 128 -16.87 -5.46 -11.55
C PRO A 128 -15.80 -4.39 -11.31
N LYS A 129 -15.18 -3.87 -12.37
CA LYS A 129 -14.29 -2.72 -12.29
C LYS A 129 -15.09 -1.45 -12.00
N PRO A 130 -14.69 -0.61 -11.05
CA PRO A 130 -15.41 0.63 -10.76
C PRO A 130 -15.50 1.54 -12.00
N GLY A 131 -16.74 1.83 -12.45
CA GLY A 131 -17.03 2.73 -13.57
C GLY A 131 -16.72 2.18 -14.97
N LYS A 132 -16.65 0.85 -15.12
CA LYS A 132 -16.55 0.12 -16.39
C LYS A 132 -17.43 -1.12 -16.32
N ASP A 133 -17.93 -1.56 -17.47
CA ASP A 133 -18.70 -2.82 -17.60
C ASP A 133 -17.83 -4.08 -17.52
N GLU A 134 -16.52 -3.89 -17.54
CA GLU A 134 -15.54 -4.96 -17.43
C GLU A 134 -15.47 -5.54 -16.00
N LYS A 135 -15.33 -6.84 -15.92
CA LYS A 135 -15.08 -7.58 -14.67
C LYS A 135 -13.61 -7.97 -14.59
N ARG A 136 -13.10 -8.09 -13.38
CA ARG A 136 -11.79 -8.68 -13.10
C ARG A 136 -11.95 -9.97 -12.31
N LEU A 137 -11.07 -10.92 -12.58
CA LEU A 137 -11.03 -12.20 -11.90
C LEU A 137 -10.11 -12.09 -10.68
N LEU A 138 -10.63 -12.41 -9.50
CA LEU A 138 -9.84 -12.48 -8.27
C LEU A 138 -9.73 -13.93 -7.81
N GLY A 139 -8.53 -14.32 -7.37
CA GLY A 139 -8.26 -15.64 -6.82
C GLY A 139 -8.11 -15.60 -5.29
N TYR A 140 -8.98 -16.31 -4.58
CA TYR A 140 -8.96 -16.38 -3.11
C TYR A 140 -8.37 -17.71 -2.65
N SER A 141 -7.20 -17.66 -2.02
CA SER A 141 -6.59 -18.82 -1.37
C SER A 141 -7.31 -19.19 -0.07
N THR A 142 -7.14 -20.40 0.41
CA THR A 142 -7.61 -20.83 1.73
C THR A 142 -6.96 -20.01 2.86
N ILE A 143 -7.58 -19.97 4.03
CA ILE A 143 -6.97 -19.25 5.18
C ILE A 143 -5.64 -19.88 5.56
N TYR A 144 -5.51 -21.21 5.45
CA TYR A 144 -4.26 -21.93 5.70
C TYR A 144 -3.15 -21.47 4.73
N ASP A 145 -3.42 -21.46 3.42
CA ASP A 145 -2.47 -20.98 2.42
C ASP A 145 -2.06 -19.54 2.67
N ARG A 146 -3.03 -18.65 2.96
CA ARG A 146 -2.76 -17.23 3.29
C ARG A 146 -1.85 -17.09 4.51
N ALA A 147 -2.08 -17.88 5.57
CA ALA A 147 -1.27 -17.87 6.78
C ALA A 147 0.17 -18.37 6.49
N LEU A 148 0.30 -19.42 5.68
CA LEU A 148 1.61 -19.93 5.27
C LEU A 148 2.34 -18.94 4.35
N GLN A 149 1.63 -18.29 3.43
CA GLN A 149 2.18 -17.21 2.61
C GLN A 149 2.65 -16.02 3.47
N ALA A 150 1.89 -15.66 4.51
CA ALA A 150 2.29 -14.63 5.46
C ALA A 150 3.57 -15.01 6.21
N LEU A 151 3.69 -16.27 6.65
CA LEU A 151 4.88 -16.78 7.31
C LEU A 151 6.10 -16.75 6.39
N VAL A 152 5.96 -17.17 5.14
CA VAL A 152 7.03 -17.14 4.12
C VAL A 152 7.42 -15.68 3.83
N LYS A 153 6.45 -14.78 3.71
CA LYS A 153 6.69 -13.36 3.50
C LYS A 153 7.53 -12.76 4.64
N LEU A 154 7.24 -13.10 5.91
CA LEU A 154 8.03 -12.63 7.06
C LEU A 154 9.53 -12.95 6.93
N GLY A 155 9.89 -14.06 6.30
CA GLY A 155 11.29 -14.47 6.12
C GLY A 155 11.93 -14.05 4.80
N LEU A 156 11.12 -13.88 3.74
CA LEU A 156 11.62 -13.54 2.41
C LEU A 156 11.74 -12.02 2.21
N GLU A 157 10.80 -11.24 2.75
CA GLU A 157 10.76 -9.79 2.60
C GLU A 157 12.01 -9.08 3.11
N PRO A 158 12.58 -9.38 4.30
CA PRO A 158 13.82 -8.75 4.76
C PRO A 158 15.05 -9.07 3.89
N GLU A 159 15.11 -10.27 3.30
CA GLU A 159 16.15 -10.64 2.34
C GLU A 159 16.14 -9.71 1.14
N TRP A 160 14.94 -9.52 0.54
CA TRP A 160 14.79 -8.74 -0.68
C TRP A 160 14.81 -7.24 -0.43
N GLU A 161 14.35 -6.76 0.73
CA GLU A 161 14.47 -5.35 1.11
C GLU A 161 15.94 -4.88 1.18
N ALA A 162 16.89 -5.77 1.45
CA ALA A 162 18.30 -5.47 1.40
C ALA A 162 18.86 -5.34 -0.02
N ARG A 163 18.13 -5.81 -1.03
CA ARG A 163 18.54 -5.85 -2.45
C ARG A 163 17.77 -4.87 -3.32
N PHE A 164 16.49 -4.62 -3.00
CA PHE A 164 15.63 -3.80 -3.84
C PHE A 164 16.19 -2.41 -4.11
N GLU A 165 16.01 -2.00 -5.33
CA GLU A 165 16.39 -0.70 -5.87
C GLU A 165 15.75 0.47 -5.08
N PRO A 166 16.45 1.61 -4.95
CA PRO A 166 16.01 2.73 -4.12
C PRO A 166 14.72 3.39 -4.64
N ASN A 167 14.49 3.41 -5.95
CA ASN A 167 13.34 4.08 -6.56
C ASN A 167 12.16 3.15 -6.88
N SER A 168 12.12 1.98 -6.26
CA SER A 168 10.95 1.09 -6.22
C SER A 168 10.19 1.27 -4.91
N TYR A 169 8.89 1.61 -4.99
CA TYR A 169 8.10 2.05 -3.83
C TYR A 169 6.89 1.17 -3.51
N GLY A 170 6.23 0.59 -4.51
CA GLY A 170 5.01 -0.19 -4.32
C GLY A 170 5.20 -1.42 -3.44
N PHE A 171 4.27 -1.67 -2.51
CA PHE A 171 4.22 -2.86 -1.64
C PHE A 171 5.44 -3.12 -0.77
N ARG A 172 6.29 -2.13 -0.56
CA ARG A 172 7.48 -2.22 0.26
C ARG A 172 7.26 -1.59 1.65
N PRO A 173 7.78 -2.20 2.72
CA PRO A 173 7.64 -1.66 4.06
C PRO A 173 8.34 -0.30 4.21
N GLY A 174 7.67 0.64 4.88
CA GLY A 174 8.19 1.98 5.13
C GLY A 174 8.27 2.89 3.91
N ARG A 175 7.75 2.47 2.75
CA ARG A 175 7.67 3.26 1.51
C ARG A 175 6.21 3.51 1.12
N SER A 176 5.95 4.65 0.49
CA SER A 176 4.61 5.12 0.18
C SER A 176 4.50 5.72 -1.23
N THR A 177 3.27 5.96 -1.68
CA THR A 177 3.00 6.72 -2.91
C THR A 177 3.59 8.13 -2.85
N GLN A 178 3.53 8.76 -1.67
CA GLN A 178 4.07 10.09 -1.44
C GLN A 178 5.59 10.14 -1.63
N ASP A 179 6.32 9.05 -1.30
CA ASP A 179 7.75 8.95 -1.58
C ASP A 179 8.05 8.98 -3.08
N ALA A 180 7.31 8.20 -3.87
CA ALA A 180 7.46 8.17 -5.33
C ALA A 180 7.18 9.55 -5.94
N ILE A 181 6.10 10.20 -5.51
CA ILE A 181 5.72 11.54 -5.98
C ILE A 181 6.78 12.60 -5.59
N GLN A 182 7.36 12.51 -4.40
CA GLN A 182 8.41 13.43 -3.99
C GLN A 182 9.69 13.26 -4.81
N VAL A 183 10.02 12.04 -5.25
CA VAL A 183 11.14 11.82 -6.18
C VAL A 183 10.85 12.41 -7.55
N ILE A 184 9.65 12.22 -8.08
CA ILE A 184 9.25 12.85 -9.34
C ILE A 184 9.37 14.38 -9.22
N PHE A 185 8.84 14.98 -8.14
CA PHE A 185 8.95 16.43 -7.91
C PHE A 185 10.41 16.90 -7.95
N THR A 186 11.32 16.24 -7.21
CA THR A 186 12.73 16.60 -7.18
C THR A 186 13.42 16.41 -8.53
N SER A 187 12.94 15.48 -9.36
CA SER A 187 13.50 15.21 -10.70
C SER A 187 13.13 16.27 -11.74
N VAL A 188 11.99 16.98 -11.56
CA VAL A 188 11.50 17.94 -12.56
C VAL A 188 11.47 19.38 -12.04
N VAL A 189 11.76 19.64 -10.75
CA VAL A 189 11.59 20.98 -10.16
C VAL A 189 12.47 22.05 -10.81
N TYR A 190 13.65 21.67 -11.31
CA TYR A 190 14.63 22.62 -11.88
C TYR A 190 14.70 22.59 -13.40
N LYS A 191 14.23 21.55 -14.06
CA LYS A 191 14.32 21.36 -15.51
C LYS A 191 13.07 20.68 -16.04
N PRO A 192 12.50 21.14 -17.16
CA PRO A 192 11.48 20.39 -17.88
C PRO A 192 12.04 19.09 -18.42
N LYS A 193 11.20 18.05 -18.49
CA LYS A 193 11.63 16.73 -18.96
C LYS A 193 10.56 16.04 -19.80
N TYR A 194 11.01 15.23 -20.75
CA TYR A 194 10.17 14.21 -21.37
C TYR A 194 9.93 13.06 -20.39
N VAL A 195 8.75 12.49 -20.43
CA VAL A 195 8.27 11.48 -19.52
C VAL A 195 7.65 10.33 -20.28
N LEU A 196 8.21 9.14 -20.12
CA LEU A 196 7.52 7.91 -20.42
C LEU A 196 6.71 7.50 -19.19
N SER A 197 5.38 7.50 -19.28
CA SER A 197 4.50 6.90 -18.28
C SER A 197 4.01 5.57 -18.82
N ALA A 198 4.23 4.48 -18.10
CA ALA A 198 3.92 3.14 -18.56
C ALA A 198 3.39 2.25 -17.42
N ASP A 199 2.56 1.29 -17.84
CA ASP A 199 1.97 0.24 -17.00
C ASP A 199 2.31 -1.12 -17.60
N ILE A 200 2.57 -2.13 -16.77
CA ILE A 200 2.89 -3.49 -17.22
C ILE A 200 1.58 -4.27 -17.36
N SER A 201 1.39 -4.89 -18.54
CA SER A 201 0.19 -5.65 -18.84
C SER A 201 0.13 -6.92 -18.01
N GLU A 202 -1.00 -7.15 -17.30
CA GLU A 202 -1.30 -8.38 -16.56
C GLU A 202 -0.11 -8.90 -15.74
N CYS A 203 0.62 -7.98 -15.10
CA CYS A 203 1.91 -8.26 -14.45
C CYS A 203 1.85 -9.45 -13.49
N PHE A 204 0.74 -9.62 -12.77
CA PHE A 204 0.58 -10.69 -11.79
C PHE A 204 0.31 -12.07 -12.43
N ASP A 205 -0.28 -12.09 -13.62
CA ASP A 205 -0.75 -13.32 -14.26
C ASP A 205 0.23 -13.85 -15.32
N ARG A 206 1.04 -12.96 -15.91
CA ARG A 206 1.93 -13.29 -17.04
C ARG A 206 3.39 -13.52 -16.68
N ILE A 207 3.80 -13.30 -15.42
CA ILE A 207 5.19 -13.53 -15.00
C ILE A 207 5.62 -14.95 -15.33
N ASN A 208 6.75 -15.09 -16.03
CA ASN A 208 7.36 -16.38 -16.27
C ASN A 208 7.82 -17.00 -14.94
N HIS A 209 7.20 -18.13 -14.55
CA HIS A 209 7.44 -18.79 -13.29
C HIS A 209 8.89 -19.26 -13.13
N ASP A 210 9.50 -19.76 -14.20
CA ASP A 210 10.89 -20.25 -14.14
C ASP A 210 11.88 -19.09 -14.01
N ALA A 211 11.63 -17.97 -14.70
CA ALA A 211 12.42 -16.74 -14.55
C ALA A 211 12.32 -16.21 -13.10
N LEU A 212 11.12 -16.16 -12.53
CA LEU A 212 10.90 -15.78 -11.13
C LEU A 212 11.64 -16.73 -10.17
N LEU A 213 11.51 -18.05 -10.37
CA LEU A 213 12.17 -19.05 -9.52
C LEU A 213 13.70 -19.01 -9.66
N ARG A 214 14.25 -18.72 -10.84
CA ARG A 214 15.69 -18.47 -11.01
C ARG A 214 16.13 -17.27 -10.18
N LYS A 215 15.39 -16.17 -10.24
CA LYS A 215 15.69 -14.93 -9.53
C LYS A 215 15.59 -15.07 -8.01
N ILE A 216 14.60 -15.79 -7.50
CA ILE A 216 14.45 -16.12 -6.08
C ILE A 216 15.65 -16.96 -5.59
N GLY A 217 16.21 -17.80 -6.45
CA GLY A 217 17.37 -18.64 -6.13
C GLY A 217 17.05 -19.76 -5.12
N GLN A 218 18.07 -20.26 -4.46
CA GLN A 218 17.95 -21.32 -3.46
C GLN A 218 17.57 -20.72 -2.10
N THR A 219 16.28 -20.77 -1.78
CA THR A 219 15.71 -20.35 -0.50
C THR A 219 14.98 -21.50 0.16
N PRO A 220 14.88 -21.56 1.52
CA PRO A 220 14.07 -22.56 2.20
C PRO A 220 12.59 -22.56 1.81
N TYR A 221 12.14 -21.54 1.11
CA TYR A 221 10.76 -21.32 0.69
C TYR A 221 10.49 -21.67 -0.78
N ARG A 222 11.53 -21.98 -1.57
CA ARG A 222 11.42 -22.21 -3.01
C ARG A 222 10.38 -23.27 -3.39
N GLY A 223 10.34 -24.38 -2.65
CA GLY A 223 9.38 -25.46 -2.89
C GLY A 223 7.92 -25.02 -2.69
N LEU A 224 7.65 -24.24 -1.64
CA LEU A 224 6.33 -23.67 -1.35
C LEU A 224 5.90 -22.68 -2.44
N ILE A 225 6.78 -21.78 -2.82
CA ILE A 225 6.51 -20.80 -3.88
C ILE A 225 6.21 -21.53 -5.20
N LYS A 226 7.01 -22.54 -5.57
CA LYS A 226 6.77 -23.36 -6.77
C LYS A 226 5.40 -24.05 -6.75
N GLN A 227 4.97 -24.55 -5.58
CA GLN A 227 3.64 -25.15 -5.45
C GLN A 227 2.52 -24.12 -5.64
N TRP A 228 2.62 -22.95 -5.01
CA TRP A 228 1.62 -21.89 -5.22
C TRP A 228 1.55 -21.42 -6.66
N LEU A 229 2.67 -21.25 -7.34
CA LEU A 229 2.71 -20.91 -8.76
C LEU A 229 2.06 -21.98 -9.64
N LYS A 230 2.13 -23.26 -9.25
CA LYS A 230 1.51 -24.39 -9.99
C LYS A 230 0.05 -24.66 -9.62
N SER A 231 -0.39 -24.32 -8.40
CA SER A 231 -1.70 -24.70 -7.87
C SER A 231 -2.89 -23.97 -8.49
N GLY A 232 -2.66 -23.15 -9.51
CA GLY A 232 -3.71 -22.40 -10.20
C GLY A 232 -4.05 -21.05 -9.60
N VAL A 233 -3.25 -20.55 -8.66
CA VAL A 233 -3.20 -19.10 -8.39
C VAL A 233 -2.82 -18.37 -9.68
N PHE A 234 -2.21 -19.09 -10.63
CA PHE A 234 -1.72 -18.65 -11.91
C PHE A 234 -2.02 -19.67 -13.04
N ASN A 235 -3.17 -20.34 -13.03
CA ASN A 235 -3.41 -21.43 -13.98
C ASN A 235 -3.84 -20.92 -15.36
N LYS A 236 -2.99 -21.14 -16.37
CA LYS A 236 -3.13 -20.70 -17.76
C LYS A 236 -4.25 -21.39 -18.58
N LYS A 237 -4.96 -22.39 -18.06
CA LYS A 237 -5.77 -23.30 -18.91
C LYS A 237 -7.23 -22.89 -19.17
N GLN A 238 -7.76 -21.83 -18.54
CA GLN A 238 -9.10 -21.31 -18.89
C GLN A 238 -9.10 -19.79 -18.70
N PHE A 239 -8.57 -19.06 -19.68
CA PHE A 239 -8.59 -17.61 -19.68
C PHE A 239 -9.23 -17.07 -20.95
N SER A 240 -10.35 -16.41 -20.79
CA SER A 240 -10.73 -15.27 -21.60
C SER A 240 -9.98 -14.05 -21.08
N SER A 241 -9.35 -13.33 -21.96
CA SER A 241 -8.44 -12.20 -21.84
C SER A 241 -9.00 -10.95 -21.17
N LEU A 242 -9.26 -10.95 -19.86
CA LEU A 242 -9.76 -9.76 -19.14
C LEU A 242 -9.35 -9.79 -17.67
N VAL A 243 -8.09 -9.48 -17.38
CA VAL A 243 -7.64 -9.32 -16.00
C VAL A 243 -6.78 -8.08 -15.89
N GLU A 244 -7.38 -6.98 -15.50
CA GLU A 244 -6.70 -5.78 -15.05
C GLU A 244 -7.10 -5.44 -13.62
N ASP A 245 -6.11 -5.08 -12.81
CA ASP A 245 -6.24 -4.60 -11.44
C ASP A 245 -6.76 -5.64 -10.44
N THR A 246 -5.90 -6.60 -10.08
CA THR A 246 -6.11 -7.46 -8.93
C THR A 246 -5.79 -6.70 -7.65
N PRO A 247 -6.72 -6.38 -6.75
CA PRO A 247 -6.35 -6.02 -5.39
C PRO A 247 -5.92 -7.30 -4.67
N HIS A 248 -4.65 -7.46 -4.48
CA HIS A 248 -3.92 -7.90 -3.31
C HIS A 248 -4.48 -9.06 -2.47
N GLU A 249 -4.95 -10.15 -3.05
CA GLU A 249 -5.48 -11.24 -2.25
C GLU A 249 -4.48 -12.38 -2.00
N GLY A 250 -3.40 -12.45 -2.74
CA GLY A 250 -2.25 -13.26 -2.38
C GLY A 250 -1.32 -12.49 -1.43
N VAL A 251 -1.18 -12.92 -0.19
CA VAL A 251 -0.36 -12.23 0.83
C VAL A 251 1.09 -12.06 0.39
N ILE A 252 1.63 -13.01 -0.37
CA ILE A 252 3.02 -12.99 -0.84
C ILE A 252 3.17 -12.41 -2.25
N LEU A 253 2.10 -12.37 -3.05
CA LEU A 253 2.15 -12.04 -4.47
C LEU A 253 2.78 -10.66 -4.75
N PRO A 254 2.45 -9.57 -4.01
CA PRO A 254 3.09 -8.28 -4.22
C PRO A 254 4.61 -8.30 -4.03
N LEU A 255 5.11 -9.12 -3.10
CA LEU A 255 6.54 -9.30 -2.91
C LEU A 255 7.16 -10.05 -4.10
N LEU A 256 6.51 -11.11 -4.59
CA LEU A 256 6.99 -11.88 -5.76
C LEU A 256 7.05 -11.04 -7.04
N VAL A 257 6.07 -10.15 -7.26
CA VAL A 257 6.11 -9.17 -8.35
C VAL A 257 7.27 -8.21 -8.21
N ASN A 258 7.51 -7.65 -7.04
CA ASN A 258 8.68 -6.80 -6.83
C ASN A 258 10.00 -7.54 -7.07
N ILE A 259 10.08 -8.82 -6.71
CA ILE A 259 11.24 -9.68 -7.01
C ILE A 259 11.38 -9.88 -8.52
N ALA A 260 10.30 -10.16 -9.24
CA ALA A 260 10.32 -10.32 -10.69
C ALA A 260 10.80 -9.06 -11.40
N LEU A 261 10.34 -7.90 -10.96
CA LEU A 261 10.64 -6.59 -11.55
C LEU A 261 11.94 -5.94 -11.03
N HIS A 262 12.61 -6.55 -10.06
CA HIS A 262 13.92 -6.08 -9.60
C HIS A 262 14.98 -6.21 -10.71
N GLY A 263 15.82 -5.21 -10.90
CA GLY A 263 16.83 -5.12 -11.95
C GLY A 263 16.45 -4.16 -13.10
N MET A 264 15.22 -3.66 -13.15
CA MET A 264 14.81 -2.66 -14.15
C MET A 264 15.61 -1.36 -14.01
N GLU A 265 15.74 -0.84 -12.80
CA GLU A 265 16.49 0.37 -12.51
C GLU A 265 17.99 0.18 -12.79
N GLU A 266 18.56 -0.97 -12.39
CA GLU A 266 19.96 -1.31 -12.65
C GLU A 266 20.26 -1.34 -14.15
N ARG A 267 19.37 -1.90 -14.97
CA ARG A 267 19.51 -1.94 -16.44
C ARG A 267 19.52 -0.54 -17.03
N LEU A 268 18.64 0.34 -16.57
CA LEU A 268 18.59 1.74 -17.01
C LEU A 268 19.80 2.54 -16.55
N MET A 269 20.29 2.30 -15.32
CA MET A 269 21.51 2.94 -14.83
C MET A 269 22.75 2.50 -15.61
N ALA A 270 22.83 1.22 -15.99
CA ALA A 270 23.91 0.74 -16.84
C ALA A 270 23.89 1.38 -18.24
N PHE A 271 22.69 1.63 -18.79
CA PHE A 271 22.51 2.36 -20.03
C PHE A 271 22.95 3.83 -19.87
N ALA A 272 22.54 4.50 -18.81
CA ALA A 272 22.84 5.90 -18.56
C ALA A 272 24.34 6.18 -18.33
N LYS A 273 25.13 5.21 -17.86
CA LYS A 273 26.58 5.32 -17.71
C LYS A 273 27.32 5.56 -19.03
N ASN A 274 26.71 5.17 -20.15
CA ASN A 274 27.31 5.26 -21.48
C ASN A 274 26.84 6.52 -22.25
N PHE A 275 26.16 7.47 -21.59
CA PHE A 275 25.73 8.71 -22.25
C PHE A 275 26.93 9.60 -22.57
N ASP A 276 26.98 10.11 -23.80
CA ASP A 276 27.91 11.18 -24.17
C ASP A 276 27.27 12.54 -23.87
N MET A 277 27.34 12.94 -22.59
CA MET A 277 26.78 14.20 -22.13
C MET A 277 27.89 15.22 -21.85
N LYS A 278 27.74 16.42 -22.42
CA LYS A 278 28.65 17.54 -22.20
C LYS A 278 27.95 18.66 -21.41
N ASP A 279 28.73 19.34 -20.59
CA ASP A 279 28.27 20.54 -19.89
C ASP A 279 28.14 21.74 -20.87
N LYS A 280 27.63 22.87 -20.37
CA LYS A 280 27.50 24.10 -21.17
C LYS A 280 28.84 24.65 -21.73
N LYS A 281 29.96 24.17 -21.21
CA LYS A 281 31.32 24.51 -21.64
C LYS A 281 31.94 23.45 -22.53
N GLY A 282 31.18 22.46 -22.99
CA GLY A 282 31.65 21.37 -23.86
C GLY A 282 32.44 20.28 -23.17
N ARG A 283 32.59 20.28 -21.84
CA ARG A 283 33.34 19.26 -21.08
C ARG A 283 32.42 18.08 -20.77
N GLN A 284 32.98 16.89 -20.83
CA GLN A 284 32.26 15.66 -20.56
C GLN A 284 31.79 15.61 -19.10
N ILE A 285 30.52 15.27 -18.91
CA ILE A 285 29.89 15.14 -17.60
C ILE A 285 30.28 13.80 -16.98
N GLY A 286 30.59 13.78 -15.68
CA GLY A 286 30.97 12.59 -14.96
C GLY A 286 29.87 11.52 -14.91
N GLN A 287 30.23 10.25 -14.82
CA GLN A 287 29.27 9.11 -14.81
C GLN A 287 28.15 9.24 -13.78
N ARG A 288 28.45 9.83 -12.61
CA ARG A 288 27.44 10.05 -11.58
C ARG A 288 26.31 10.96 -12.07
N ASP A 289 26.66 12.03 -12.75
CA ASP A 289 25.69 13.00 -13.25
C ASP A 289 24.94 12.46 -14.46
N GLN A 290 25.61 11.65 -15.30
CA GLN A 290 24.97 10.88 -16.38
C GLN A 290 23.87 9.96 -15.83
N ILE A 291 24.17 9.17 -14.80
CA ILE A 291 23.19 8.30 -14.13
C ILE A 291 22.05 9.13 -13.52
N CYS A 292 22.37 10.26 -12.88
CA CYS A 292 21.37 11.12 -12.24
C CYS A 292 20.48 11.88 -13.23
N SER A 293 20.92 12.04 -14.50
CA SER A 293 20.12 12.68 -15.54
C SER A 293 18.86 11.88 -15.90
N LEU A 294 18.97 10.55 -15.92
CA LEU A 294 17.89 9.61 -16.16
C LEU A 294 17.22 9.25 -14.83
N SER A 295 15.95 9.59 -14.69
CA SER A 295 15.18 9.26 -13.49
C SER A 295 14.21 8.12 -13.78
N PHE A 296 14.29 7.04 -13.01
CA PHE A 296 13.35 5.91 -13.05
C PHE A 296 12.62 5.81 -11.72
N ILE A 297 11.31 5.80 -11.72
CA ILE A 297 10.47 5.70 -10.52
C ILE A 297 9.40 4.65 -10.75
N ARG A 298 9.37 3.61 -9.92
CA ARG A 298 8.41 2.51 -10.02
C ARG A 298 7.55 2.37 -8.77
N TYR A 299 6.27 2.19 -8.99
CA TYR A 299 5.31 1.84 -7.95
C TYR A 299 4.54 0.58 -8.37
N ALA A 300 4.98 -0.58 -7.91
CA ALA A 300 4.50 -1.89 -8.36
C ALA A 300 4.71 -2.10 -9.87
N ASP A 301 3.62 -2.20 -10.63
CA ASP A 301 3.54 -2.34 -12.09
C ASP A 301 3.54 -1.00 -12.84
N ASP A 302 3.15 0.10 -12.18
CA ASP A 302 3.21 1.46 -12.73
C ASP A 302 4.63 2.04 -12.62
N PHE A 303 5.15 2.66 -13.67
CA PHE A 303 6.43 3.36 -13.59
C PHE A 303 6.53 4.56 -14.54
N VAL A 304 7.49 5.43 -14.24
CA VAL A 304 7.84 6.57 -15.09
C VAL A 304 9.35 6.65 -15.31
N ILE A 305 9.73 7.04 -16.53
CA ILE A 305 11.10 7.37 -16.91
C ILE A 305 11.13 8.83 -17.34
N LEU A 306 12.08 9.61 -16.81
CA LEU A 306 12.19 11.05 -17.11
C LEU A 306 13.60 11.40 -17.56
N HIS A 307 13.69 12.12 -18.68
CA HIS A 307 14.95 12.66 -19.20
C HIS A 307 14.70 13.96 -19.98
N GLU A 308 15.74 14.79 -20.14
CA GLU A 308 15.68 16.07 -20.88
C GLU A 308 15.59 15.86 -22.40
N ASP A 309 16.12 14.75 -22.90
CA ASP A 309 16.12 14.38 -24.32
C ASP A 309 15.11 13.25 -24.59
N ILE A 310 14.22 13.48 -25.57
CA ILE A 310 13.22 12.48 -26.00
C ILE A 310 13.85 11.22 -26.59
N LYS A 311 14.99 11.32 -27.27
CA LYS A 311 15.69 10.17 -27.87
C LYS A 311 16.10 9.18 -26.78
N VAL A 312 16.60 9.68 -25.66
CA VAL A 312 16.97 8.86 -24.50
C VAL A 312 15.74 8.16 -23.89
N VAL A 313 14.60 8.87 -23.83
CA VAL A 313 13.34 8.29 -23.32
C VAL A 313 12.85 7.15 -24.24
N LEU A 314 12.95 7.33 -25.58
CA LEU A 314 12.59 6.31 -26.56
C LEU A 314 13.51 5.07 -26.49
N GLN A 315 14.82 5.28 -26.36
CA GLN A 315 15.79 4.19 -26.20
C GLN A 315 15.56 3.44 -24.87
N ALA A 316 15.30 4.18 -23.79
CA ALA A 316 14.96 3.60 -22.48
C ALA A 316 13.67 2.76 -22.55
N LYS A 317 12.66 3.21 -23.32
CA LYS A 317 11.43 2.43 -23.56
C LYS A 317 11.73 1.10 -24.25
N ALA A 318 12.52 1.11 -25.34
CA ALA A 318 12.89 -0.09 -26.06
C ALA A 318 13.67 -1.06 -25.15
N LEU A 319 14.61 -0.55 -24.38
CA LEU A 319 15.43 -1.31 -23.44
C LEU A 319 14.60 -2.00 -22.35
N ILE A 320 13.62 -1.30 -21.80
CA ILE A 320 12.73 -1.86 -20.77
C ILE A 320 11.78 -2.88 -21.38
N GLN A 321 11.28 -2.65 -22.62
CA GLN A 321 10.45 -3.63 -23.30
C GLN A 321 11.21 -4.94 -23.54
N GLU A 322 12.46 -4.86 -24.00
CA GLU A 322 13.34 -6.03 -24.17
C GLU A 322 13.55 -6.77 -22.83
N TRP A 323 13.83 -6.01 -21.76
CA TRP A 323 14.04 -6.57 -20.44
C TRP A 323 12.78 -7.27 -19.90
N LEU A 324 11.61 -6.68 -20.09
CA LEU A 324 10.32 -7.25 -19.66
C LEU A 324 10.01 -8.55 -20.41
N ASN A 325 10.33 -8.62 -21.70
CA ASN A 325 10.13 -9.84 -22.49
C ASN A 325 10.90 -11.04 -21.92
N GLN A 326 12.08 -10.83 -21.31
CA GLN A 326 12.87 -11.89 -20.68
C GLN A 326 12.18 -12.50 -19.44
N VAL A 327 11.28 -11.75 -18.82
CA VAL A 327 10.48 -12.22 -17.68
C VAL A 327 9.03 -12.55 -18.06
N GLY A 328 8.72 -12.55 -19.35
CA GLY A 328 7.41 -12.89 -19.91
C GLY A 328 6.36 -11.78 -19.79
N LEU A 329 6.80 -10.55 -19.63
CA LEU A 329 5.95 -9.37 -19.45
C LEU A 329 6.06 -8.40 -20.61
N GLU A 330 5.04 -7.58 -20.79
CA GLU A 330 4.94 -6.58 -21.86
C GLU A 330 4.40 -5.26 -21.29
N LEU A 331 4.78 -4.16 -21.94
CA LEU A 331 4.16 -2.86 -21.69
C LEU A 331 2.72 -2.86 -22.19
N LYS A 332 1.83 -2.20 -21.47
CA LYS A 332 0.45 -1.99 -21.90
C LYS A 332 0.39 -0.82 -22.89
N PRO A 333 0.10 -1.06 -24.20
CA PRO A 333 0.16 -0.01 -25.21
C PRO A 333 -0.75 1.19 -24.91
N GLU A 334 -1.98 0.91 -24.46
CA GLU A 334 -3.00 1.93 -24.17
C GLU A 334 -2.63 2.86 -23.01
N LYS A 335 -1.77 2.41 -22.11
CA LYS A 335 -1.31 3.18 -20.94
C LYS A 335 0.13 3.65 -21.05
N THR A 336 0.82 3.27 -22.12
CA THR A 336 2.19 3.70 -22.38
C THR A 336 2.16 4.97 -23.20
N LYS A 337 2.49 6.10 -22.56
CA LYS A 337 2.43 7.44 -23.17
C LYS A 337 3.73 8.19 -22.96
N ILE A 338 4.12 8.93 -23.99
CA ILE A 338 5.19 9.92 -23.90
C ILE A 338 4.55 11.30 -23.79
N SER A 339 5.04 12.12 -22.89
CA SER A 339 4.59 13.49 -22.68
C SER A 339 5.76 14.37 -22.27
N HIS A 340 5.57 15.70 -22.30
CA HIS A 340 6.55 16.64 -21.79
C HIS A 340 5.95 17.40 -20.60
N THR A 341 6.76 17.74 -19.60
CA THR A 341 6.24 18.33 -18.35
C THR A 341 5.78 19.78 -18.52
N LEU A 342 6.32 20.53 -19.47
CA LEU A 342 6.07 21.97 -19.69
C LEU A 342 5.39 22.27 -21.03
N GLU A 343 5.71 21.55 -22.09
CA GLU A 343 5.29 21.80 -23.46
C GLU A 343 4.37 20.70 -23.98
N GLU A 344 3.66 20.97 -25.08
CA GLU A 344 2.90 19.94 -25.77
C GLU A 344 3.84 18.93 -26.43
N CYS A 345 3.48 17.67 -26.40
CA CYS A 345 4.22 16.59 -27.02
C CYS A 345 3.26 15.61 -27.65
N GLU A 346 3.45 15.28 -28.94
CA GLU A 346 2.62 14.33 -29.71
C GLU A 346 1.11 14.65 -29.61
N GLY A 347 0.71 15.93 -29.62
CA GLY A 347 -0.67 16.38 -29.49
C GLY A 347 -1.28 16.23 -28.09
N SER A 348 -0.46 15.88 -27.11
CA SER A 348 -0.88 15.76 -25.71
C SER A 348 -0.54 17.04 -24.94
N GLN A 349 -1.49 17.48 -24.09
CA GLN A 349 -1.27 18.62 -23.19
C GLN A 349 -0.10 18.38 -22.22
N PRO A 350 0.61 19.43 -21.78
CA PRO A 350 1.72 19.32 -20.86
C PRO A 350 1.38 18.57 -19.56
N GLY A 351 2.28 17.69 -19.14
CA GLY A 351 2.16 16.94 -17.90
C GLY A 351 1.68 15.49 -18.11
N PHE A 352 1.57 14.77 -17.02
CA PHE A 352 1.16 13.38 -16.99
C PHE A 352 0.47 13.03 -15.67
N ASP A 353 -0.33 11.96 -15.68
CA ASP A 353 -0.97 11.42 -14.50
C ASP A 353 -0.18 10.23 -13.96
N PHE A 354 0.11 10.24 -12.65
CA PHE A 354 0.75 9.13 -11.96
C PHE A 354 0.19 8.98 -10.53
N LEU A 355 -0.18 7.78 -10.14
CA LEU A 355 -0.74 7.44 -8.81
C LEU A 355 -1.90 8.37 -8.38
N GLY A 356 -2.78 8.70 -9.32
CA GLY A 356 -3.94 9.55 -9.06
C GLY A 356 -3.66 11.05 -8.95
N LEU A 357 -2.45 11.47 -9.30
CA LEU A 357 -1.98 12.85 -9.30
C LEU A 357 -1.61 13.27 -10.72
N THR A 358 -1.91 14.51 -11.07
CA THR A 358 -1.42 15.17 -12.29
C THR A 358 -0.18 15.99 -11.96
N ILE A 359 0.92 15.71 -12.64
CA ILE A 359 2.21 16.39 -12.53
C ILE A 359 2.41 17.21 -13.80
N ARG A 360 2.57 18.52 -13.68
CA ARG A 360 2.86 19.39 -14.81
C ARG A 360 3.67 20.60 -14.39
N GLN A 361 4.31 21.24 -15.35
CA GLN A 361 4.91 22.55 -15.18
C GLN A 361 4.08 23.60 -15.92
N GLY A 362 4.05 24.79 -15.40
CA GLY A 362 3.38 25.93 -16.02
C GLY A 362 4.33 27.10 -16.08
N GLN A 363 4.31 27.86 -17.21
CA GLN A 363 5.10 29.06 -17.37
C GLN A 363 4.69 30.10 -16.33
N VAL A 364 5.65 30.73 -15.66
CA VAL A 364 5.44 31.76 -14.64
C VAL A 364 6.58 32.76 -14.74
N LYS A 365 6.30 33.94 -15.24
CA LYS A 365 7.30 35.01 -15.46
C LYS A 365 8.06 35.40 -14.18
N SER A 366 7.40 35.37 -13.02
CA SER A 366 8.01 35.70 -11.72
C SER A 366 8.90 34.61 -11.13
N ALA A 367 8.96 33.42 -11.72
CA ALA A 367 9.82 32.36 -11.24
C ALA A 367 11.21 32.48 -11.83
N LYS A 368 12.26 32.29 -11.00
CA LYS A 368 13.69 32.36 -11.42
C LYS A 368 14.02 31.50 -12.63
N GLN A 369 13.34 30.36 -12.78
CA GLN A 369 13.52 29.40 -13.89
C GLN A 369 12.46 29.54 -15.00
N GLY A 370 11.58 30.56 -14.95
CA GLY A 370 10.51 30.77 -15.94
C GLY A 370 9.28 29.88 -15.81
N PHE A 371 9.28 28.87 -14.91
CA PHE A 371 8.18 27.93 -14.70
C PHE A 371 8.03 27.50 -13.25
N LYS A 372 6.88 26.95 -12.90
CA LYS A 372 6.61 26.30 -11.60
C LYS A 372 6.09 24.89 -11.81
N THR A 373 6.59 23.95 -11.03
CA THR A 373 6.09 22.57 -10.99
C THR A 373 4.86 22.49 -10.09
N LEU A 374 3.75 21.99 -10.64
CA LEU A 374 2.47 21.82 -9.96
C LEU A 374 2.13 20.34 -9.92
N ILE A 375 1.85 19.82 -8.72
CA ILE A 375 1.31 18.49 -8.49
C ILE A 375 -0.04 18.67 -7.82
N LYS A 376 -1.10 18.17 -8.48
CA LYS A 376 -2.49 18.30 -8.02
C LYS A 376 -3.20 16.94 -8.11
N PRO A 377 -4.29 16.70 -7.33
CA PRO A 377 -5.17 15.55 -7.57
C PRO A 377 -5.65 15.51 -9.02
N SER A 378 -5.57 14.34 -9.66
CA SER A 378 -6.01 14.21 -11.06
C SER A 378 -7.52 14.39 -11.19
N SER A 379 -7.97 14.87 -12.35
CA SER A 379 -9.40 15.04 -12.63
C SER A 379 -10.19 13.75 -12.46
N ARG A 380 -9.58 12.61 -12.81
CA ARG A 380 -10.17 11.29 -12.63
C ARG A 380 -10.36 10.96 -11.14
N SER A 381 -9.34 11.22 -10.29
CA SER A 381 -9.41 11.00 -8.84
C SER A 381 -10.49 11.86 -8.20
N VAL A 382 -10.58 13.14 -8.58
CA VAL A 382 -11.59 14.08 -8.08
C VAL A 382 -12.99 13.60 -8.45
N LYS A 383 -13.22 13.27 -9.73
CA LYS A 383 -14.54 12.77 -10.21
C LYS A 383 -14.95 11.48 -9.50
N THR A 384 -14.01 10.54 -9.33
CA THR A 384 -14.28 9.26 -8.67
C THR A 384 -14.61 9.45 -7.19
N HIS A 385 -13.89 10.35 -6.50
CA HIS A 385 -14.15 10.67 -5.10
C HIS A 385 -15.53 11.30 -4.91
N TYR A 386 -15.87 12.29 -5.75
CA TYR A 386 -17.19 12.93 -5.72
C TYR A 386 -18.33 11.93 -5.97
N ARG A 387 -18.17 11.02 -6.95
CA ARG A 387 -19.15 9.96 -7.20
C ARG A 387 -19.39 9.09 -5.97
N LYS A 388 -18.31 8.63 -5.31
CA LYS A 388 -18.43 7.83 -4.07
C LYS A 388 -19.19 8.56 -2.96
N MET A 389 -18.94 9.86 -2.78
CA MET A 389 -19.70 10.67 -1.81
C MET A 389 -21.18 10.78 -2.22
N ALA A 390 -21.43 10.99 -3.51
CA ALA A 390 -22.79 11.04 -4.03
C ALA A 390 -23.55 9.71 -3.83
N ASP A 391 -22.88 8.58 -4.04
CA ASP A 391 -23.45 7.24 -3.83
C ASP A 391 -23.77 6.99 -2.35
N ILE A 392 -22.89 7.44 -1.43
CA ILE A 392 -23.17 7.40 0.01
C ILE A 392 -24.41 8.22 0.33
N CYS A 393 -24.54 9.45 -0.17
CA CYS A 393 -25.72 10.28 0.05
C CYS A 393 -27.01 9.62 -0.51
N ASN A 394 -26.90 8.98 -1.69
CA ASN A 394 -28.04 8.31 -2.33
C ASN A 394 -28.47 7.04 -1.60
N SER A 395 -27.53 6.24 -1.11
CA SER A 395 -27.83 5.00 -0.38
C SER A 395 -28.32 5.25 1.06
N HIS A 396 -28.13 6.48 1.59
CA HIS A 396 -28.50 6.85 2.95
C HIS A 396 -29.62 7.91 2.99
N LYS A 397 -30.60 7.86 2.08
CA LYS A 397 -31.71 8.85 2.00
C LYS A 397 -32.55 8.89 3.26
N THR A 398 -32.82 7.74 3.86
CA THR A 398 -33.67 7.57 5.06
C THR A 398 -32.86 7.31 6.33
N ALA A 399 -31.57 7.08 6.24
CA ALA A 399 -30.72 6.77 7.39
C ALA A 399 -30.60 7.96 8.37
N PRO A 400 -30.35 7.72 9.68
CA PRO A 400 -30.06 8.78 10.63
C PRO A 400 -28.86 9.63 10.17
N THR A 401 -28.92 10.95 10.42
CA THR A 401 -27.87 11.91 9.98
C THR A 401 -26.49 11.53 10.49
N LYS A 402 -26.38 11.05 11.73
CA LYS A 402 -25.12 10.57 12.31
C LYS A 402 -24.46 9.45 11.52
N VAL A 403 -25.25 8.54 10.95
CA VAL A 403 -24.72 7.42 10.13
C VAL A 403 -24.16 7.96 8.81
N LEU A 404 -24.85 8.88 8.16
CA LEU A 404 -24.39 9.55 6.95
C LEU A 404 -23.09 10.31 7.20
N ILE A 405 -23.04 11.12 8.28
CA ILE A 405 -21.82 11.87 8.67
C ILE A 405 -20.66 10.93 8.94
N ALA A 406 -20.86 9.86 9.70
CA ALA A 406 -19.79 8.90 10.01
C ALA A 406 -19.20 8.26 8.74
N ARG A 407 -20.07 7.86 7.78
CA ARG A 407 -19.63 7.29 6.50
C ARG A 407 -18.87 8.30 5.63
N LEU A 408 -19.38 9.51 5.51
CA LEU A 408 -18.71 10.58 4.75
C LEU A 408 -17.38 10.96 5.39
N ASN A 409 -17.31 11.09 6.72
CA ASN A 409 -16.10 11.46 7.43
C ASN A 409 -14.94 10.48 7.20
N LEU A 410 -15.21 9.17 7.13
CA LEU A 410 -14.20 8.18 6.79
C LEU A 410 -13.63 8.41 5.38
N LEU A 411 -14.53 8.64 4.41
CA LEU A 411 -14.13 8.85 3.01
C LEU A 411 -13.38 10.18 2.84
N ILE A 412 -13.87 11.28 3.43
CA ILE A 412 -13.27 12.61 3.38
C ILE A 412 -11.87 12.57 3.98
N ARG A 413 -11.72 12.02 5.19
CA ARG A 413 -10.44 11.95 5.89
C ARG A 413 -9.40 11.14 5.09
N GLY A 414 -9.78 9.96 4.58
CA GLY A 414 -8.87 9.12 3.80
C GLY A 414 -8.36 9.82 2.55
N TRP A 415 -9.28 10.45 1.78
CA TRP A 415 -8.93 11.13 0.55
C TRP A 415 -8.13 12.42 0.78
N ALA A 416 -8.56 13.25 1.72
CA ALA A 416 -7.86 14.49 2.05
C ALA A 416 -6.44 14.24 2.57
N ASN A 417 -6.24 13.24 3.43
CA ASN A 417 -4.91 12.86 3.91
C ASN A 417 -3.99 12.35 2.79
N TYR A 418 -4.53 11.58 1.84
CA TYR A 418 -3.74 11.10 0.69
C TYR A 418 -3.19 12.26 -0.13
N PHE A 419 -4.00 13.29 -0.38
CA PHE A 419 -3.64 14.43 -1.22
C PHE A 419 -3.14 15.67 -0.44
N SER A 420 -2.97 15.58 0.87
CA SER A 420 -2.48 16.69 1.70
C SER A 420 -1.00 17.03 1.50
N THR A 421 -0.24 16.19 0.79
CA THR A 421 1.18 16.43 0.51
C THR A 421 1.43 17.29 -0.73
N VAL A 422 0.39 17.62 -1.50
CA VAL A 422 0.46 18.29 -2.79
C VAL A 422 -0.43 19.55 -2.82
N VAL A 423 -0.41 20.27 -3.94
CA VAL A 423 -1.21 21.49 -4.12
C VAL A 423 -2.68 21.15 -4.34
N SER A 424 -3.43 20.97 -3.26
CA SER A 424 -4.82 20.45 -3.28
C SER A 424 -5.87 21.37 -2.66
N LYS A 425 -5.49 22.49 -2.00
CA LYS A 425 -6.45 23.35 -1.27
C LYS A 425 -7.61 23.87 -2.12
N GLU A 426 -7.34 24.33 -3.33
CA GLU A 426 -8.40 24.81 -4.25
C GLU A 426 -9.37 23.65 -4.60
N ILE A 427 -8.82 22.46 -4.85
CA ILE A 427 -9.63 21.28 -5.15
C ILE A 427 -10.44 20.84 -3.93
N PHE A 428 -9.85 20.87 -2.73
CA PHE A 428 -10.53 20.59 -1.47
C PHE A 428 -11.73 21.51 -1.29
N LYS A 429 -11.53 22.83 -1.45
CA LYS A 429 -12.60 23.81 -1.35
C LYS A 429 -13.72 23.56 -2.37
N LYS A 430 -13.36 23.27 -3.64
CA LYS A 430 -14.33 22.95 -4.68
C LYS A 430 -15.16 21.70 -4.37
N ILE A 431 -14.53 20.65 -3.85
CA ILE A 431 -15.21 19.41 -3.48
C ILE A 431 -16.14 19.63 -2.27
N ASP A 432 -15.69 20.41 -1.28
CA ASP A 432 -16.50 20.76 -0.11
C ASP A 432 -17.75 21.53 -0.51
N ASP A 433 -17.66 22.49 -1.45
CA ASP A 433 -18.81 23.23 -2.00
C ASP A 433 -19.78 22.29 -2.74
N LEU A 434 -19.28 21.39 -3.57
CA LEU A 434 -20.10 20.41 -4.28
C LEU A 434 -20.81 19.45 -3.31
N LEU A 435 -20.13 19.04 -2.25
CA LEU A 435 -20.69 18.17 -1.21
C LEU A 435 -21.76 18.91 -0.41
N TRP A 436 -21.52 20.18 -0.05
CA TRP A 436 -22.47 21.03 0.63
C TRP A 436 -23.79 21.15 -0.18
N LYS A 437 -23.70 21.46 -1.47
CA LYS A 437 -24.86 21.53 -2.38
C LYS A 437 -25.61 20.19 -2.47
N ARG A 438 -24.89 19.08 -2.36
CA ARG A 438 -25.46 17.73 -2.35
C ARG A 438 -26.23 17.45 -1.07
N LEU A 439 -25.67 17.81 0.08
CA LEU A 439 -26.26 17.61 1.39
C LEU A 439 -27.48 18.52 1.59
N TRP A 440 -27.44 19.73 1.06
CA TRP A 440 -28.60 20.61 1.04
C TRP A 440 -29.76 19.95 0.29
N ARG A 441 -29.53 19.44 -0.91
CA ARG A 441 -30.56 18.69 -1.67
C ARG A 441 -31.02 17.44 -0.96
N TRP A 442 -30.15 16.72 -0.27
CA TRP A 442 -30.49 15.56 0.54
C TRP A 442 -31.44 15.95 1.68
N ALA A 443 -31.14 17.01 2.42
CA ALA A 443 -31.98 17.52 3.52
C ALA A 443 -33.32 18.05 3.03
N SER A 444 -33.35 18.82 1.93
CA SER A 444 -34.61 19.34 1.33
C SER A 444 -35.52 18.25 0.83
N ARG A 445 -34.98 17.20 0.20
CA ARG A 445 -35.79 16.05 -0.23
C ARG A 445 -36.39 15.25 0.94
N ARG A 446 -35.69 15.19 2.05
CA ARG A 446 -36.11 14.49 3.27
C ARG A 446 -37.24 15.21 3.97
N HIS A 447 -37.31 16.51 3.81
CA HIS A 447 -38.30 17.40 4.46
C HIS A 447 -38.90 18.35 3.43
N SER A 448 -39.57 17.78 2.43
CA SER A 448 -40.21 18.55 1.34
C SER A 448 -41.20 19.61 1.81
N ASN A 449 -41.87 19.39 2.94
CA ASN A 449 -42.87 20.29 3.51
C ASN A 449 -42.28 21.30 4.51
N LYS A 450 -40.95 21.42 4.65
CA LYS A 450 -40.33 22.35 5.59
C LYS A 450 -39.63 23.48 4.86
N SER A 451 -39.59 24.65 5.48
CA SER A 451 -38.92 25.83 4.94
C SER A 451 -37.40 25.65 4.89
N ALA A 452 -36.73 26.43 4.03
CA ALA A 452 -35.28 26.47 3.95
C ALA A 452 -34.62 26.88 5.29
N THR A 453 -35.28 27.79 6.04
CA THR A 453 -34.85 28.21 7.38
C THR A 453 -34.85 27.02 8.35
N TRP A 454 -35.90 26.25 8.39
CA TRP A 454 -35.98 25.06 9.25
C TRP A 454 -34.90 24.02 8.89
N ILE A 455 -34.65 23.77 7.60
CA ILE A 455 -33.60 22.85 7.12
C ILE A 455 -32.23 23.32 7.57
N LYS A 456 -31.98 24.64 7.46
CA LYS A 456 -30.74 25.27 7.91
C LYS A 456 -30.51 25.06 9.40
N GLU A 457 -31.51 25.38 10.22
CA GLU A 457 -31.43 25.26 11.68
C GLU A 457 -31.21 23.81 12.12
N LYS A 458 -31.87 22.87 11.47
CA LYS A 458 -31.79 21.45 11.81
C LYS A 458 -30.48 20.79 11.42
N TYR A 459 -29.89 21.13 10.25
CA TYR A 459 -28.79 20.39 9.66
C TYR A 459 -27.53 21.20 9.45
N PHE A 460 -27.61 22.52 9.45
CA PHE A 460 -26.52 23.44 9.11
C PHE A 460 -26.35 24.52 10.16
N SER A 461 -26.18 24.12 11.40
CA SER A 461 -25.97 25.06 12.50
C SER A 461 -24.50 25.46 12.64
N LYS A 462 -24.26 26.54 13.40
CA LYS A 462 -22.91 26.99 13.75
C LYS A 462 -22.42 26.17 14.94
N VAL A 463 -21.49 25.25 14.70
CA VAL A 463 -20.88 24.43 15.77
C VAL A 463 -19.48 24.95 16.12
N LYS A 464 -18.70 25.33 15.12
CA LYS A 464 -17.37 25.96 15.32
C LYS A 464 -17.47 27.48 15.21
N LYS A 465 -16.72 28.21 16.03
CA LYS A 465 -16.73 29.69 16.01
C LYS A 465 -16.37 30.31 14.64
N THR A 466 -15.75 29.55 13.76
CA THR A 466 -15.19 30.01 12.47
C THR A 466 -16.12 29.83 11.27
N ARG A 467 -17.24 29.10 11.38
CA ARG A 467 -18.12 28.78 10.23
C ARG A 467 -19.59 28.79 10.61
N ASN A 468 -20.43 29.32 9.73
CA ASN A 468 -21.84 29.52 9.99
C ASN A 468 -22.76 28.38 9.51
N TRP A 469 -22.27 27.45 8.64
CA TRP A 469 -23.08 26.44 7.96
C TRP A 469 -22.36 25.10 7.93
N GLU A 470 -22.23 24.47 9.11
CA GLU A 470 -21.61 23.16 9.23
C GLU A 470 -22.70 22.07 9.29
N PHE A 471 -22.62 21.10 8.37
CA PHE A 471 -23.57 19.98 8.39
C PHE A 471 -23.31 19.10 9.61
N ASN A 472 -24.31 18.99 10.48
CA ASN A 472 -24.22 18.27 11.75
C ASN A 472 -25.59 17.77 12.20
N ASP A 473 -25.61 16.94 13.27
CA ASP A 473 -26.82 16.51 13.96
C ASP A 473 -26.82 16.88 15.47
N GLY A 474 -26.01 17.85 15.85
CA GLY A 474 -25.80 18.27 17.22
C GLY A 474 -24.62 17.57 17.89
N GLU A 475 -24.45 16.27 17.70
CA GLU A 475 -23.34 15.47 18.27
C GLU A 475 -22.20 15.25 17.27
N TYR A 476 -22.53 14.90 16.03
CA TYR A 476 -21.58 14.58 14.97
C TYR A 476 -21.49 15.70 13.94
N ILE A 477 -20.27 16.10 13.60
CA ILE A 477 -20.00 17.17 12.64
C ILE A 477 -19.34 16.57 11.40
N LEU A 478 -19.74 17.03 10.22
CA LEU A 478 -19.10 16.67 8.97
C LEU A 478 -17.71 17.32 8.87
N ASN A 479 -16.70 16.52 8.62
CA ASN A 479 -15.36 17.03 8.32
C ASN A 479 -15.33 17.66 6.92
N LEU A 480 -14.50 18.67 6.73
CA LEU A 480 -14.24 19.23 5.42
C LEU A 480 -12.84 18.82 4.95
N HIS A 481 -12.68 18.61 3.64
CA HIS A 481 -11.36 18.36 3.04
C HIS A 481 -10.41 19.53 3.29
N ASN A 482 -10.94 20.75 3.23
CA ASN A 482 -10.17 21.96 3.42
C ASN A 482 -9.63 22.17 4.85
N ASP A 483 -10.13 21.41 5.84
CA ASP A 483 -9.61 21.43 7.21
C ASP A 483 -8.25 20.72 7.33
N VAL A 484 -7.95 19.80 6.42
CA VAL A 484 -6.68 19.08 6.42
C VAL A 484 -5.56 20.00 5.95
N PRO A 485 -4.51 20.25 6.75
CA PRO A 485 -3.38 21.08 6.37
C PRO A 485 -2.59 20.45 5.22
N ILE A 486 -1.93 21.28 4.42
CA ILE A 486 -0.97 20.81 3.41
C ILE A 486 0.40 20.73 4.07
N GLU A 487 0.97 19.53 4.09
CA GLU A 487 2.28 19.27 4.68
C GLU A 487 3.18 18.58 3.65
N ARG A 488 4.37 19.16 3.43
CA ARG A 488 5.33 18.55 2.48
C ARG A 488 5.82 17.22 2.99
N HIS A 489 5.76 16.22 2.12
CA HIS A 489 6.28 14.90 2.42
C HIS A 489 7.81 14.86 2.28
N ILE A 490 8.47 14.21 3.23
CA ILE A 490 9.90 13.93 3.17
C ILE A 490 10.08 12.49 2.74
N LYS A 491 10.66 12.26 1.56
CA LYS A 491 10.87 10.91 1.02
C LYS A 491 11.81 10.06 1.89
N VAL A 492 11.68 8.74 1.77
CA VAL A 492 12.63 7.79 2.36
C VAL A 492 14.03 8.01 1.75
N LYS A 493 15.04 8.04 2.60
CA LYS A 493 16.43 8.31 2.21
C LYS A 493 17.08 7.05 1.62
N GLY A 494 17.38 7.08 0.32
CA GLY A 494 18.14 6.03 -0.37
C GLY A 494 17.62 4.61 -0.12
N ASN A 495 18.52 3.72 0.27
CA ASN A 495 18.25 2.30 0.52
C ASN A 495 17.76 2.01 1.96
N LYS A 496 17.34 3.02 2.72
CA LYS A 496 16.81 2.83 4.07
C LYS A 496 15.63 1.85 4.06
N SER A 497 15.67 0.90 4.99
CA SER A 497 14.63 -0.09 5.22
C SER A 497 14.31 -0.21 6.70
N PRO A 498 13.05 -0.49 7.10
CA PRO A 498 12.70 -0.71 8.50
C PRO A 498 13.54 -1.80 9.19
N TYR A 499 14.13 -2.69 8.42
CA TYR A 499 14.97 -3.77 8.91
C TYR A 499 16.44 -3.39 9.12
N ASP A 500 16.88 -2.18 8.71
CA ASP A 500 18.28 -1.73 8.78
C ASP A 500 18.79 -1.50 10.20
N GLY A 501 17.87 -1.27 11.14
CA GLY A 501 18.17 -1.05 12.54
C GLY A 501 18.43 0.41 12.91
N ASP A 502 18.26 1.35 11.98
CA ASP A 502 18.34 2.78 12.27
C ASP A 502 17.03 3.29 12.89
N TRP A 503 16.84 2.96 14.15
CA TRP A 503 15.64 3.33 14.90
C TRP A 503 15.44 4.82 15.00
N THR A 504 16.51 5.58 15.16
CA THR A 504 16.45 7.05 15.27
C THR A 504 15.86 7.64 13.99
N TYR A 505 16.29 7.17 12.84
CA TYR A 505 15.73 7.62 11.55
C TYR A 505 14.25 7.26 11.43
N TRP A 506 13.88 6.00 11.70
CA TRP A 506 12.53 5.51 11.49
C TRP A 506 11.53 6.08 12.50
N SER A 507 11.88 6.20 13.79
CA SER A 507 11.00 6.80 14.81
C SER A 507 10.73 8.29 14.53
N ASN A 508 11.76 9.06 14.15
CA ASN A 508 11.58 10.45 13.72
C ASN A 508 10.69 10.59 12.49
N ARG A 509 10.70 9.58 11.61
CA ARG A 509 9.88 9.55 10.42
C ARG A 509 8.41 9.22 10.74
N ILE A 510 8.13 8.28 11.65
CA ILE A 510 6.77 7.92 12.07
C ILE A 510 6.03 9.16 12.58
N GLY A 511 6.66 9.98 13.42
CA GLY A 511 6.07 11.22 13.94
C GLY A 511 5.75 12.28 12.88
N LYS A 512 6.20 12.11 11.63
CA LYS A 512 5.95 13.01 10.49
C LYS A 512 5.04 12.39 9.43
N TYR A 513 4.56 11.15 9.63
CA TYR A 513 3.68 10.48 8.66
C TYR A 513 2.27 11.06 8.71
N LEU A 514 1.74 11.37 7.53
CA LEU A 514 0.39 11.86 7.28
C LEU A 514 -0.67 10.77 7.54
N GLY A 515 -0.89 10.29 8.56
CA GLY A 515 -1.83 9.24 8.97
C GLY A 515 -1.77 9.07 10.47
N VAL A 516 -0.72 9.61 11.07
CA VAL A 516 -0.56 9.64 12.52
C VAL A 516 -1.27 10.88 13.04
N ARG A 517 -2.20 10.71 13.98
CA ARG A 517 -2.90 11.84 14.60
C ARG A 517 -1.90 12.79 15.25
N LYS A 518 -2.18 14.09 15.21
CA LYS A 518 -1.33 15.12 15.81
C LYS A 518 -1.06 14.85 17.28
N GLU A 519 -2.03 14.28 17.98
CA GLU A 519 -1.90 13.81 19.37
C GLU A 519 -0.82 12.74 19.52
N VAL A 520 -0.85 11.69 18.67
CA VAL A 520 0.16 10.61 18.66
C VAL A 520 1.54 11.19 18.40
N THR A 521 1.66 12.11 17.43
CA THR A 521 2.95 12.76 17.13
C THR A 521 3.49 13.56 18.31
N THR A 522 2.61 14.23 19.06
CA THR A 522 3.02 15.01 20.24
C THR A 522 3.48 14.08 21.36
N LEU A 523 2.75 13.00 21.60
CA LEU A 523 3.12 11.99 22.61
C LEU A 523 4.43 11.29 22.25
N LEU A 524 4.60 10.87 20.99
CA LEU A 524 5.85 10.27 20.50
C LEU A 524 7.06 11.18 20.69
N LYS A 525 6.91 12.48 20.47
CA LYS A 525 7.99 13.45 20.71
C LYS A 525 8.33 13.54 22.19
N GLY A 526 7.32 13.61 23.07
CA GLY A 526 7.51 13.65 24.52
C GLY A 526 8.14 12.37 25.08
N GLN A 527 7.89 11.23 24.43
CA GLN A 527 8.38 9.90 24.84
C GLN A 527 9.63 9.47 24.06
N GLU A 528 10.32 10.40 23.37
CA GLU A 528 11.51 10.10 22.54
C GLU A 528 11.27 8.96 21.53
N ASN A 529 10.07 8.86 20.98
CA ASN A 529 9.62 7.80 20.09
C ASN A 529 9.65 6.38 20.69
N LYS A 530 9.60 6.28 22.01
CA LYS A 530 9.53 5.01 22.74
C LYS A 530 8.12 4.77 23.26
N CYS A 531 7.75 3.52 23.39
CA CYS A 531 6.53 3.15 24.09
C CYS A 531 6.69 3.43 25.59
N ALA A 532 5.79 4.22 26.17
CA ALA A 532 5.84 4.55 27.61
C ALA A 532 5.75 3.31 28.50
N PHE A 533 5.09 2.24 28.02
CA PHE A 533 4.90 1.02 28.79
C PHE A 533 6.10 0.05 28.74
N CYS A 534 6.70 -0.16 27.57
CA CYS A 534 7.77 -1.17 27.42
C CYS A 534 9.15 -0.58 27.05
N GLY A 535 9.26 0.74 26.90
CA GLY A 535 10.51 1.44 26.57
C GLY A 535 11.07 1.15 25.18
N LEU A 536 10.36 0.37 24.34
CA LEU A 536 10.79 0.05 22.99
C LEU A 536 10.50 1.19 22.03
N THR A 537 11.41 1.43 21.11
CA THR A 537 11.23 2.40 20.04
C THR A 537 10.22 1.85 19.02
N PHE A 538 9.23 2.66 18.63
CA PHE A 538 8.23 2.29 17.64
C PHE A 538 8.87 2.11 16.25
N GLY A 539 8.48 1.03 15.59
CA GLY A 539 8.82 0.74 14.20
C GLY A 539 7.73 1.25 13.22
N PRO A 540 8.02 1.33 11.92
CA PRO A 540 7.10 1.88 10.92
C PRO A 540 5.82 1.05 10.70
N THR A 541 5.78 -0.16 11.20
CA THR A 541 4.63 -1.09 11.10
C THR A 541 3.89 -1.27 12.41
N ASP A 542 4.35 -0.61 13.50
CA ASP A 542 3.73 -0.77 14.80
C ASP A 542 2.39 -0.04 14.87
N LEU A 543 1.39 -0.73 15.39
CA LEU A 543 0.10 -0.13 15.73
C LEU A 543 0.26 0.64 17.04
N MET A 544 0.22 1.95 16.93
CA MET A 544 0.29 2.84 18.10
C MET A 544 -1.11 3.09 18.64
N GLU A 545 -1.33 2.70 19.86
CA GLU A 545 -2.55 2.99 20.61
C GLU A 545 -2.25 4.07 21.65
N ILE A 546 -3.17 5.02 21.81
CA ILE A 546 -3.12 6.01 22.89
C ILE A 546 -3.91 5.42 24.04
N ASP A 547 -3.22 5.23 25.15
CA ASP A 547 -3.86 4.84 26.42
C ASP A 547 -3.89 6.01 27.41
N HIS A 548 -4.76 5.95 28.40
CA HIS A 548 -4.86 6.93 29.48
C HIS A 548 -4.04 6.50 30.68
N ILE A 549 -3.17 7.37 31.19
CA ILE A 549 -2.39 7.13 32.42
C ILE A 549 -3.35 6.84 33.57
N LYS A 550 -4.38 7.66 33.74
CA LYS A 550 -5.51 7.39 34.62
C LYS A 550 -6.71 7.00 33.77
N PRO A 551 -7.22 5.76 33.87
CA PRO A 551 -8.36 5.31 33.05
C PRO A 551 -9.60 6.20 33.21
N ARG A 552 -10.35 6.41 32.14
CA ARG A 552 -11.60 7.20 32.16
C ARG A 552 -12.62 6.62 33.12
N SER A 553 -12.70 5.31 33.26
CA SER A 553 -13.53 4.62 34.24
C SER A 553 -13.19 4.97 35.71
N LYS A 554 -11.98 5.49 35.96
CA LYS A 554 -11.50 5.96 37.26
C LYS A 554 -11.43 7.48 37.35
N GLY A 555 -12.17 8.21 36.51
CA GLY A 555 -12.22 9.67 36.49
C GLY A 555 -11.03 10.37 35.84
N GLY A 556 -10.30 9.69 34.93
CA GLY A 556 -9.25 10.29 34.11
C GLY A 556 -9.83 11.19 33.02
N ASP A 557 -9.19 12.35 32.79
CA ASP A 557 -9.55 13.28 31.74
C ASP A 557 -9.01 12.85 30.35
N ASN A 558 -9.41 13.55 29.31
CA ASN A 558 -8.97 13.26 27.93
C ASN A 558 -7.88 14.23 27.45
N THR A 559 -7.16 14.87 28.38
CA THR A 559 -6.06 15.77 28.04
C THR A 559 -4.80 15.02 27.63
N LEU A 560 -3.91 15.69 26.87
CA LEU A 560 -2.62 15.11 26.48
C LEU A 560 -1.71 14.77 27.67
N LYS A 561 -1.95 15.39 28.84
CA LYS A 561 -1.18 15.10 30.05
C LYS A 561 -1.57 13.75 30.69
N ASN A 562 -2.76 13.26 30.37
CA ASN A 562 -3.26 11.98 30.88
C ASN A 562 -3.15 10.85 29.84
N LYS A 563 -2.35 11.05 28.82
CA LYS A 563 -2.17 10.08 27.71
C LYS A 563 -0.74 9.61 27.58
#